data_dbe3040f916a4e507188c2733fcbdcd5
#
_entry.id   dbe3040f916a4e507188c2733fcbdcd5
#
_cell.length_a   1.000
_cell.length_b   1.000
_cell.length_c   1.000
_cell.angle_alpha   90.00
_cell.angle_beta   90.00
_cell.angle_gamma   90.00
#
_symmetry.space_group_name_H-M   'P 1'
#
loop_
_entity.id
_entity.type
_entity.pdbx_description
1 polymer ?
#
loop_
_entity_poly.entity_id
_entity_poly.type
_entity_poly.pdbx_seq_one_letter_code
_entity_poly.pdbx_strand_id
1 'polypeptide(L)'
;MKILDCAQIQNRDDLFRLFGECFPHYIGHNLDALHDQLTSLSSPTELTVQNWAAAEESLGRYANALKRMLNDAEAENPLLTIHYI
;
A
#
# COMPACT_ATOMS: atom_id res chain seq x y z
N MET A 1 13.40 3.51 -4.33
CA MET A 1 12.66 2.45 -3.62
C MET A 1 11.64 3.09 -2.69
N LYS A 2 10.41 2.60 -2.71
CA LYS A 2 9.34 3.10 -1.84
C LYS A 2 9.14 2.10 -0.71
N ILE A 3 9.08 2.60 0.53
CA ILE A 3 8.95 1.74 1.71
C ILE A 3 7.70 2.13 2.48
N LEU A 4 6.84 1.14 2.73
CA LEU A 4 5.71 1.26 3.62
C LEU A 4 6.05 0.52 4.90
N ASP A 5 6.36 1.27 5.95
CA ASP A 5 6.67 0.68 7.25
C ASP A 5 5.41 0.57 8.09
N CYS A 6 4.86 -0.63 8.17
CA CYS A 6 3.61 -0.89 8.88
C CYS A 6 3.71 -0.67 10.40
N ALA A 7 4.92 -0.62 10.95
CA ALA A 7 5.10 -0.30 12.36
C ALA A 7 4.64 1.12 12.70
N GLN A 8 4.54 1.99 11.69
CA GLN A 8 4.06 3.36 11.86
C GLN A 8 2.55 3.50 11.71
N ILE A 9 1.84 2.41 11.41
CA ILE A 9 0.40 2.41 11.18
C ILE A 9 -0.31 2.06 12.49
N GLN A 10 -1.08 2.99 13.03
CA GLN A 10 -1.91 2.75 14.22
C GLN A 10 -3.40 2.75 13.88
N ASN A 11 -3.76 3.33 12.73
CA ASN A 11 -5.13 3.41 12.25
C ASN A 11 -5.13 3.60 10.73
N ARG A 12 -6.33 3.67 10.13
CA ARG A 12 -6.46 3.83 8.67
C ARG A 12 -5.89 5.15 8.18
N ASP A 13 -6.03 6.22 8.96
CA ASP A 13 -5.52 7.53 8.56
C ASP A 13 -4.01 7.50 8.41
N ASP A 14 -3.30 6.81 9.30
CA ASP A 14 -1.85 6.64 9.20
C ASP A 14 -1.48 5.90 7.92
N LEU A 15 -2.24 4.85 7.57
CA LEU A 15 -2.01 4.09 6.36
C LEU A 15 -2.05 4.98 5.12
N PHE A 16 -3.10 5.79 4.98
CA PHE A 16 -3.26 6.65 3.81
C PHE A 16 -2.24 7.78 3.79
N ARG A 17 -1.86 8.30 4.95
CA ARG A 17 -0.80 9.29 5.06
C ARG A 17 0.54 8.72 4.57
N LEU A 18 0.88 7.51 4.99
CA LEU A 18 2.12 6.86 4.56
C LEU A 18 2.13 6.58 3.06
N PHE A 19 1.00 6.14 2.50
CA PHE A 19 0.90 5.99 1.05
C PHE A 19 1.07 7.32 0.32
N GLY A 20 0.55 8.41 0.88
CA GLY A 20 0.75 9.76 0.34
C GLY A 20 2.23 10.16 0.31
N GLU A 21 3.01 9.73 1.29
CA GLU A 21 4.45 9.97 1.32
C GLU A 21 5.18 9.15 0.25
N CYS A 22 4.74 7.92 0.00
CA CYS A 22 5.32 7.06 -1.04
C CYS A 22 4.92 7.52 -2.45
N PHE A 23 3.72 8.02 -2.60
CA PHE A 23 3.14 8.42 -3.88
C PHE A 23 2.60 9.85 -3.78
N PRO A 24 3.43 10.87 -4.02
CA PRO A 24 3.06 12.28 -3.77
C PRO A 24 1.82 12.76 -4.54
N HIS A 25 1.46 12.10 -5.63
CA HIS A 25 0.27 12.46 -6.42
C HIS A 25 -0.99 11.74 -5.94
N TYR A 26 -0.86 10.86 -4.96
CA TYR A 26 -2.00 10.14 -4.42
C TYR A 26 -2.89 11.08 -3.60
N ILE A 27 -4.18 11.09 -3.96
CA ILE A 27 -5.20 11.82 -3.24
C ILE A 27 -6.34 10.86 -2.98
N GLY A 28 -6.57 10.51 -1.73
CA GLY A 28 -7.65 9.60 -1.39
C GLY A 28 -7.51 9.01 0.00
N HIS A 29 -8.60 8.41 0.47
CA HIS A 29 -8.69 7.85 1.82
C HIS A 29 -9.37 6.49 1.83
N ASN A 30 -9.28 5.73 0.73
CA ASN A 30 -9.85 4.40 0.66
C ASN A 30 -9.01 3.49 -0.24
N LEU A 31 -9.29 2.18 -0.18
CA LEU A 31 -8.52 1.20 -0.92
C LEU A 31 -8.72 1.31 -2.44
N ASP A 32 -9.91 1.74 -2.88
CA ASP A 32 -10.18 1.91 -4.30
C ASP A 32 -9.29 3.00 -4.91
N ALA A 33 -9.11 4.11 -4.19
CA ALA A 33 -8.22 5.18 -4.64
C ALA A 33 -6.77 4.71 -4.68
N LEU A 34 -6.34 3.89 -3.71
CA LEU A 34 -5.01 3.29 -3.72
C LEU A 34 -4.84 2.34 -4.91
N HIS A 35 -5.82 1.51 -5.17
CA HIS A 35 -5.79 0.59 -6.29
C HIS A 35 -5.63 1.36 -7.60
N ASP A 36 -6.41 2.44 -7.79
CA ASP A 36 -6.30 3.28 -8.97
C ASP A 36 -4.91 3.87 -9.13
N GLN A 37 -4.34 4.37 -8.02
CA GLN A 37 -3.00 4.94 -8.04
C GLN A 37 -1.96 3.90 -8.46
N LEU A 38 -2.02 2.70 -7.86
CA LEU A 38 -1.04 1.65 -8.12
C LEU A 38 -1.18 1.07 -9.53
N THR A 39 -2.40 0.95 -10.04
CA THR A 39 -2.62 0.43 -11.39
C THR A 39 -2.38 1.46 -12.48
N SER A 40 -2.27 2.74 -12.12
CA SER A 40 -2.00 3.83 -13.05
C SER A 40 -0.53 4.18 -13.20
N LEU A 41 0.37 3.51 -12.46
CA LEU A 41 1.79 3.76 -12.56
C LEU A 41 2.28 3.44 -13.97
N SER A 42 3.03 4.37 -14.56
CA SER A 42 3.51 4.28 -15.94
C SER A 42 5.01 4.00 -16.05
N SER A 43 5.70 3.86 -14.92
CA SER A 43 7.11 3.50 -14.88
C SER A 43 7.33 2.41 -13.84
N PRO A 44 8.40 1.59 -13.98
CA PRO A 44 8.69 0.52 -13.01
C PRO A 44 8.78 1.05 -11.59
N THR A 45 8.04 0.45 -10.69
CA THR A 45 7.95 0.87 -9.29
C THR A 45 8.07 -0.33 -8.37
N GLU A 46 8.94 -0.23 -7.38
CA GLU A 46 9.09 -1.22 -6.33
C GLU A 46 8.59 -0.65 -5.01
N LEU A 47 7.69 -1.37 -4.37
CA LEU A 47 7.17 -1.03 -3.05
C LEU A 47 7.58 -2.12 -2.07
N THR A 48 8.29 -1.74 -1.02
CA THR A 48 8.67 -2.67 0.04
C THR A 48 7.76 -2.46 1.23
N VAL A 49 7.07 -3.53 1.65
CA VAL A 49 6.18 -3.51 2.81
C VAL A 49 6.92 -4.17 3.96
N GLN A 50 7.19 -3.40 5.01
CA GLN A 50 7.91 -3.85 6.20
C GLN A 50 6.96 -4.01 7.37
N ASN A 51 7.27 -4.98 8.24
CA ASN A 51 6.54 -5.18 9.50
C ASN A 51 5.05 -5.41 9.29
N TRP A 52 4.70 -6.29 8.34
CA TRP A 52 3.31 -6.57 8.01
C TRP A 52 2.48 -6.98 9.23
N ALA A 53 3.07 -7.74 10.17
CA ALA A 53 2.37 -8.16 11.39
C ALA A 53 1.84 -6.98 12.19
N ALA A 54 2.54 -5.84 12.18
CA ALA A 54 2.07 -4.63 12.85
C ALA A 54 0.80 -4.09 12.20
N ALA A 55 0.69 -4.18 10.87
CA ALA A 55 -0.52 -3.78 10.16
C ALA A 55 -1.70 -4.69 10.51
N GLU A 56 -1.47 -6.00 10.59
CA GLU A 56 -2.50 -6.96 10.99
C GLU A 56 -3.01 -6.64 12.40
N GLU A 57 -2.11 -6.27 13.29
CA GLU A 57 -2.46 -5.96 14.67
C GLU A 57 -3.25 -4.66 14.79
N SER A 58 -2.82 -3.61 14.08
CA SER A 58 -3.44 -2.29 14.19
C SER A 58 -4.68 -2.11 13.34
N LEU A 59 -4.77 -2.79 12.20
CA LEU A 59 -5.88 -2.63 11.24
C LEU A 59 -6.89 -3.79 11.29
N GLY A 60 -6.54 -4.92 11.91
CA GLY A 60 -7.44 -6.06 11.98
C GLY A 60 -7.85 -6.57 10.60
N ARG A 61 -9.15 -6.73 10.39
CA ARG A 61 -9.70 -7.23 9.13
C ARG A 61 -9.36 -6.34 7.94
N TYR A 62 -9.17 -5.05 8.18
CA TYR A 62 -8.81 -4.12 7.12
C TYR A 62 -7.46 -4.46 6.51
N ALA A 63 -6.53 -5.04 7.29
CA ALA A 63 -5.24 -5.49 6.78
C ALA A 63 -5.42 -6.56 5.70
N ASN A 64 -6.39 -7.46 5.86
CA ASN A 64 -6.66 -8.48 4.85
C ASN A 64 -7.15 -7.86 3.54
N ALA A 65 -8.03 -6.86 3.64
CA ALA A 65 -8.52 -6.14 2.47
C ALA A 65 -7.38 -5.36 1.80
N LEU A 66 -6.51 -4.76 2.59
CA LEU A 66 -5.33 -4.06 2.09
C LEU A 66 -4.42 -5.01 1.32
N LYS A 67 -4.10 -6.16 1.88
CA LYS A 67 -3.21 -7.12 1.24
C LYS A 67 -3.81 -7.66 -0.06
N ARG A 68 -5.11 -7.93 -0.06
CA ARG A 68 -5.82 -8.37 -1.27
C ARG A 68 -5.74 -7.30 -2.35
N MET A 69 -5.96 -6.04 -2.00
CA MET A 69 -5.86 -4.94 -2.93
C MET A 69 -4.45 -4.82 -3.50
N LEU A 70 -3.42 -4.93 -2.65
CA LEU A 70 -2.03 -4.84 -3.10
C LEU A 70 -1.70 -5.98 -4.07
N ASN A 71 -2.14 -7.20 -3.78
CA ASN A 71 -1.91 -8.34 -4.66
C ASN A 71 -2.63 -8.16 -6.00
N ASP A 72 -3.88 -7.67 -5.97
CA ASP A 72 -4.64 -7.42 -7.19
C ASP A 72 -3.98 -6.34 -8.04
N ALA A 73 -3.52 -5.25 -7.43
CA ALA A 73 -2.86 -4.17 -8.15
C ALA A 73 -1.55 -4.65 -8.79
N GLU A 74 -0.78 -5.46 -8.08
CA GLU A 74 0.46 -6.02 -8.63
C GLU A 74 0.17 -6.94 -9.82
N ALA A 75 -0.89 -7.74 -9.73
CA ALA A 75 -1.29 -8.62 -10.83
C ALA A 75 -1.76 -7.85 -12.05
N GLU A 76 -2.41 -6.70 -11.85
CA GLU A 76 -2.96 -5.90 -12.93
C GLU A 76 -1.93 -4.97 -13.59
N ASN A 77 -0.88 -4.60 -12.86
CA ASN A 77 0.14 -3.68 -13.39
C ASN A 77 1.52 -4.34 -13.36
N PRO A 78 2.03 -4.78 -14.53
CA PRO A 78 3.34 -5.44 -14.59
C PRO A 78 4.52 -4.54 -14.22
N LEU A 79 4.31 -3.24 -14.11
CA LEU A 79 5.34 -2.29 -13.69
C LEU A 79 5.48 -2.19 -12.17
N LEU A 80 4.50 -2.74 -11.44
CA LEU A 80 4.49 -2.70 -9.98
C LEU A 80 5.02 -4.01 -9.42
N THR A 81 6.01 -3.92 -8.52
CA THR A 81 6.54 -5.06 -7.79
C THR A 81 6.45 -4.77 -6.29
N ILE A 82 5.84 -5.67 -5.53
CA ILE A 82 5.67 -5.52 -4.09
C ILE A 82 6.47 -6.59 -3.36
N HIS A 83 7.32 -6.15 -2.43
CA HIS A 83 8.13 -7.02 -1.59
C HIS A 83 7.65 -6.93 -0.15
N TYR A 84 7.51 -8.08 0.50
CA TYR A 84 7.16 -8.15 1.93
C TYR A 84 8.39 -8.64 2.71
N ILE A 85 8.83 -7.86 3.66
CA ILE A 85 9.98 -8.21 4.50
C ILE A 85 9.68 -8.08 5.99
#